data_844a2c2288fda3db8489fd207b09dfc0
#
_entry.id   844a2c2288fda3db8489fd207b09dfc0
#
_cell.length_a   1.000
_cell.length_b   1.000
_cell.length_c   1.000
_cell.angle_alpha   90.00
_cell.angle_beta   90.00
_cell.angle_gamma   90.00
#
_symmetry.space_group_name_H-M   'P 1'
#
loop_
_entity.id
_entity.type
_entity.pdbx_description
1 polymer ?
#
loop_
_entity_poly.entity_id
_entity_poly.type
_entity_poly.pdbx_seq_one_letter_code
_entity_poly.pdbx_strand_id
1 'polypeptide(L)'
;MKKILVIFGALLLVIQLGCVESARYSPDEIKGFPQPIQDNIKHAEVVTGMTQQQVRYAWGSPATINILQPLEDGKYREEWTYTRSGIFKTRLIFIDGKLTHIITNEPGVIKND
;
A
#
# COMPACT_ATOMS: atom_id res chain seq x y z
N MET A 1 -26.96 2.77 -40.63
CA MET A 1 -26.52 1.57 -39.90
C MET A 1 -25.05 1.58 -39.57
N LYS A 2 -24.15 1.85 -40.52
CA LYS A 2 -22.71 1.87 -40.26
C LYS A 2 -22.31 2.90 -39.22
N LYS A 3 -22.94 4.07 -39.17
CA LYS A 3 -22.64 5.13 -38.21
C LYS A 3 -23.00 4.74 -36.79
N ILE A 4 -24.03 3.95 -36.57
CA ILE A 4 -24.44 3.47 -35.25
C ILE A 4 -23.41 2.50 -34.68
N LEU A 5 -22.85 1.62 -35.52
CA LEU A 5 -21.82 0.68 -35.10
C LEU A 5 -20.52 1.37 -34.64
N VAL A 6 -20.15 2.46 -35.32
CA VAL A 6 -18.96 3.21 -34.96
C VAL A 6 -19.14 3.89 -33.59
N ILE A 7 -20.32 4.47 -33.34
CA ILE A 7 -20.64 5.08 -32.04
C ILE A 7 -20.59 4.05 -30.92
N PHE A 8 -21.08 2.85 -31.19
CA PHE A 8 -21.10 1.77 -30.22
C PHE A 8 -19.68 1.31 -29.85
N GLY A 9 -18.79 1.22 -30.84
CA GLY A 9 -17.40 0.88 -30.62
C GLY A 9 -16.65 1.92 -29.79
N ALA A 10 -16.92 3.22 -30.07
CA ALA A 10 -16.31 4.31 -29.31
C ALA A 10 -16.76 4.29 -27.84
N LEU A 11 -18.03 3.99 -27.59
CA LEU A 11 -18.56 3.91 -26.23
C LEU A 11 -17.89 2.78 -25.42
N LEU A 12 -17.69 1.63 -26.04
CA LEU A 12 -16.98 0.51 -25.41
C LEU A 12 -15.55 0.86 -25.03
N LEU A 13 -14.87 1.60 -25.89
CA LEU A 13 -13.50 2.04 -25.62
C LEU A 13 -13.43 2.96 -24.38
N VAL A 14 -14.39 3.88 -24.24
CA VAL A 14 -14.45 4.79 -23.10
C VAL A 14 -14.70 4.00 -21.80
N ILE A 15 -15.55 2.99 -21.81
CA ILE A 15 -15.80 2.14 -20.64
C ILE A 15 -14.53 1.42 -20.21
N GLN A 16 -13.75 0.89 -21.16
CA GLN A 16 -12.48 0.23 -20.84
C GLN A 16 -11.48 1.18 -20.17
N LEU A 17 -11.38 2.41 -20.62
CA LEU A 17 -10.51 3.42 -20.02
C LEU A 17 -10.96 3.78 -18.61
N GLY A 18 -12.26 3.77 -18.33
CA GLY A 18 -12.80 4.05 -17.01
C GLY A 18 -12.53 2.97 -15.98
N CYS A 19 -12.08 1.78 -16.39
CA CYS A 19 -11.76 0.68 -15.48
C CYS A 19 -10.30 0.69 -15.02
N VAL A 20 -9.47 1.60 -15.50
CA VAL A 20 -8.07 1.69 -15.10
C VAL A 20 -7.98 2.42 -13.78
N GLU A 21 -7.58 1.73 -12.73
CA GLU A 21 -7.38 2.33 -11.42
C GLU A 21 -6.10 3.14 -11.38
N SER A 22 -6.11 4.20 -10.55
CA SER A 22 -4.90 4.97 -10.30
C SER A 22 -3.92 4.14 -9.49
N ALA A 23 -2.71 3.96 -10.00
CA ALA A 23 -1.66 3.29 -9.27
C ALA A 23 -1.19 4.17 -8.11
N ARG A 24 -0.86 3.55 -6.97
CA ARG A 24 -0.31 4.24 -5.80
C ARG A 24 1.12 4.72 -6.05
N TYR A 25 1.73 4.27 -7.10
CA TYR A 25 3.11 4.58 -7.47
C TYR A 25 3.24 4.53 -8.99
N SER A 26 4.28 5.19 -9.50
CA SER A 26 4.71 5.00 -10.88
C SER A 26 5.95 4.10 -10.90
N PRO A 27 6.25 3.41 -12.02
CA PRO A 27 7.47 2.60 -12.11
C PRO A 27 8.74 3.40 -11.80
N ASP A 28 8.80 4.66 -12.19
CA ASP A 28 9.97 5.50 -11.93
C ASP A 28 10.18 5.79 -10.45
N GLU A 29 9.10 5.88 -9.68
CA GLU A 29 9.18 6.19 -8.24
C GLU A 29 9.83 5.05 -7.45
N ILE A 30 9.68 3.81 -7.89
CA ILE A 30 10.17 2.64 -7.16
C ILE A 30 11.42 2.02 -7.74
N LYS A 31 11.86 2.46 -8.91
CA LYS A 31 12.99 1.82 -9.62
C LYS A 31 14.31 1.87 -8.85
N GLY A 32 14.46 2.83 -7.93
CA GLY A 32 15.68 2.96 -7.11
C GLY A 32 15.72 2.03 -5.91
N PHE A 33 14.61 1.35 -5.60
CA PHE A 33 14.58 0.43 -4.47
C PHE A 33 15.17 -0.94 -4.85
N PRO A 34 15.66 -1.73 -3.86
CA PRO A 34 16.07 -3.10 -4.13
C PRO A 34 14.94 -3.90 -4.77
N GLN A 35 15.29 -4.84 -5.65
CA GLN A 35 14.31 -5.60 -6.41
C GLN A 35 13.26 -6.30 -5.52
N PRO A 36 13.62 -6.94 -4.38
CA PRO A 36 12.61 -7.54 -3.51
C PRO A 36 11.57 -6.54 -3.01
N ILE A 37 11.98 -5.30 -2.71
CA ILE A 37 11.06 -4.25 -2.26
C ILE A 37 10.13 -3.83 -3.41
N GLN A 38 10.67 -3.68 -4.62
CA GLN A 38 9.84 -3.38 -5.79
C GLN A 38 8.77 -4.45 -5.99
N ASP A 39 9.14 -5.72 -5.87
CA ASP A 39 8.22 -6.84 -6.02
C ASP A 39 7.15 -6.82 -4.93
N ASN A 40 7.53 -6.56 -3.69
CA ASN A 40 6.57 -6.43 -2.58
C ASN A 40 5.56 -5.31 -2.85
N ILE A 41 6.03 -4.15 -3.31
CA ILE A 41 5.15 -3.02 -3.62
C ILE A 41 4.18 -3.40 -4.75
N LYS A 42 4.67 -4.04 -5.80
CA LYS A 42 3.83 -4.47 -6.93
C LYS A 42 2.75 -5.45 -6.51
N HIS A 43 3.03 -6.31 -5.54
CA HIS A 43 2.08 -7.29 -5.03
C HIS A 43 1.26 -6.78 -3.84
N ALA A 44 1.37 -5.50 -3.50
CA ALA A 44 0.70 -4.90 -2.35
C ALA A 44 1.01 -5.65 -1.05
N GLU A 45 2.27 -6.00 -0.86
CA GLU A 45 2.76 -6.67 0.34
C GLU A 45 3.65 -5.74 1.14
N VAL A 46 3.45 -5.70 2.46
CA VAL A 46 4.33 -4.97 3.37
C VAL A 46 5.18 -5.98 4.15
N VAL A 47 6.44 -5.64 4.34
CA VAL A 47 7.40 -6.48 5.06
C VAL A 47 8.20 -5.62 6.04
N THR A 48 8.68 -6.23 7.10
CA THR A 48 9.54 -5.54 8.06
C THR A 48 10.80 -5.03 7.37
N GLY A 49 11.28 -3.88 7.82
CA GLY A 49 12.40 -3.19 7.19
C GLY A 49 12.00 -2.14 6.16
N MET A 50 10.74 -2.14 5.71
CA MET A 50 10.25 -1.10 4.80
C MET A 50 10.25 0.26 5.47
N THR A 51 10.52 1.30 4.67
CA THR A 51 10.31 2.69 5.10
C THR A 51 8.82 3.01 5.05
N GLN A 52 8.43 4.10 5.69
CA GLN A 52 7.06 4.60 5.63
C GLN A 52 6.63 4.90 4.19
N GLN A 53 7.53 5.46 3.39
CA GLN A 53 7.26 5.74 1.98
C GLN A 53 6.98 4.44 1.21
N GLN A 54 7.78 3.40 1.42
CA GLN A 54 7.60 2.11 0.76
C GLN A 54 6.28 1.46 1.16
N VAL A 55 5.89 1.57 2.43
CA VAL A 55 4.59 1.07 2.89
C VAL A 55 3.45 1.82 2.20
N ARG A 56 3.56 3.15 2.05
CA ARG A 56 2.54 3.93 1.34
C ARG A 56 2.44 3.53 -0.13
N TYR A 57 3.55 3.21 -0.78
CA TYR A 57 3.50 2.71 -2.15
C TYR A 57 2.78 1.35 -2.22
N ALA A 58 2.97 0.49 -1.22
CA ALA A 58 2.34 -0.82 -1.21
C ALA A 58 0.86 -0.77 -0.83
N TRP A 59 0.50 -0.01 0.21
CA TRP A 59 -0.84 -0.04 0.80
C TRP A 59 -1.59 1.28 0.77
N GLY A 60 -0.94 2.39 0.36
CA GLY A 60 -1.56 3.70 0.40
C GLY A 60 -1.52 4.32 1.79
N SER A 61 -2.35 5.33 2.02
CA SER A 61 -2.38 6.04 3.29
C SER A 61 -3.10 5.22 4.36
N PRO A 62 -2.61 5.20 5.60
CA PRO A 62 -3.30 4.51 6.69
C PRO A 62 -4.58 5.24 7.08
N ALA A 63 -5.47 4.52 7.75
CA ALA A 63 -6.69 5.12 8.31
C ALA A 63 -6.35 6.06 9.46
N THR A 64 -5.40 5.67 10.31
CA THR A 64 -4.94 6.51 11.43
C THR A 64 -3.44 6.39 11.61
N ILE A 65 -2.84 7.46 12.14
CA ILE A 65 -1.43 7.51 12.53
C ILE A 65 -1.39 7.98 13.98
N ASN A 66 -0.75 7.18 14.84
CA ASN A 66 -0.56 7.52 16.24
C ASN A 66 0.92 7.56 16.57
N ILE A 67 1.34 8.63 17.22
CA ILE A 67 2.70 8.75 17.71
C ILE A 67 2.75 8.10 19.09
N LEU A 68 3.59 7.09 19.23
CA LEU A 68 3.73 6.36 20.49
C LEU A 68 4.87 6.98 21.31
N GLN A 69 4.92 6.60 22.60
CA GLN A 69 6.04 7.02 23.44
C GLN A 69 7.35 6.46 22.88
N PRO A 70 8.43 7.25 22.86
CA PRO A 70 9.73 6.76 22.42
C PRO A 70 10.20 5.58 23.27
N LEU A 71 11.06 4.74 22.68
CA LEU A 71 11.72 3.68 23.42
C LEU A 71 12.68 4.27 24.45
N GLU A 72 13.15 3.42 25.38
CA GLU A 72 14.11 3.84 26.41
C GLU A 72 15.38 4.46 25.85
N ASP A 73 15.79 4.02 24.65
CA ASP A 73 16.95 4.57 23.95
C ASP A 73 16.64 5.85 23.16
N GLY A 74 15.42 6.37 23.28
CA GLY A 74 14.99 7.59 22.60
C GLY A 74 14.54 7.40 21.17
N LYS A 75 14.48 6.19 20.66
CA LYS A 75 14.05 5.94 19.29
C LYS A 75 12.57 6.26 19.12
N TYR A 76 12.27 6.98 18.04
CA TYR A 76 10.92 7.43 17.70
C TYR A 76 10.06 6.25 17.26
N ARG A 77 8.82 6.19 17.76
CA ARG A 77 7.86 5.15 17.38
C ARG A 77 6.57 5.76 16.85
N GLU A 78 6.04 5.11 15.81
CA GLU A 78 4.80 5.54 15.18
C GLU A 78 3.97 4.30 14.83
N GLU A 79 2.66 4.37 15.07
CA GLU A 79 1.73 3.28 14.75
C GLU A 79 0.81 3.73 13.62
N TRP A 80 0.77 2.95 12.56
CA TRP A 80 -0.17 3.14 11.47
C TRP A 80 -1.22 2.05 11.51
N THR A 81 -2.50 2.44 11.43
CA THR A 81 -3.60 1.48 11.42
C THR A 81 -4.28 1.49 10.06
N TYR A 82 -4.41 0.30 9.50
CA TYR A 82 -5.12 0.08 8.26
C TYR A 82 -6.35 -0.77 8.53
N THR A 83 -7.48 -0.42 7.90
CA THR A 83 -8.65 -1.28 7.84
C THR A 83 -8.72 -1.85 6.44
N ARG A 84 -8.52 -3.15 6.30
CA ARG A 84 -8.46 -3.81 5.01
C ARG A 84 -9.66 -4.74 4.83
N SER A 85 -10.19 -4.77 3.60
CA SER A 85 -11.38 -5.58 3.25
C SER A 85 -12.57 -5.30 4.16
N GLY A 86 -12.63 -4.12 4.77
CA GLY A 86 -13.72 -3.65 5.61
C GLY A 86 -13.77 -4.22 7.02
N ILE A 87 -13.11 -5.34 7.30
CA ILE A 87 -13.23 -6.05 8.59
C ILE A 87 -11.89 -6.36 9.24
N PHE A 88 -10.79 -6.38 8.50
CA PHE A 88 -9.50 -6.71 9.07
C PHE A 88 -8.77 -5.44 9.48
N LYS A 89 -8.23 -5.43 10.69
CA LYS A 89 -7.39 -4.35 11.18
C LYS A 89 -5.94 -4.81 11.22
N THR A 90 -5.07 -3.99 10.67
CA THR A 90 -3.63 -4.22 10.70
C THR A 90 -2.96 -2.99 11.31
N ARG A 91 -2.13 -3.22 12.31
CA ARG A 91 -1.32 -2.19 12.94
C ARG A 91 0.13 -2.40 12.56
N LEU A 92 0.73 -1.35 12.05
CA LEU A 92 2.14 -1.34 11.66
C LEU A 92 2.89 -0.43 12.62
N ILE A 93 3.91 -0.98 13.27
CA ILE A 93 4.76 -0.21 14.18
C ILE A 93 6.06 0.12 13.48
N PHE A 94 6.35 1.40 13.36
CA PHE A 94 7.60 1.92 12.82
C PHE A 94 8.49 2.40 13.96
N ILE A 95 9.75 2.02 13.92
CA ILE A 95 10.77 2.51 14.84
C ILE A 95 11.84 3.22 14.00
N ASP A 96 12.05 4.51 14.27
CA ASP A 96 12.95 5.37 13.49
C ASP A 96 12.67 5.28 11.98
N GLY A 97 11.40 5.28 11.60
CA GLY A 97 10.99 5.28 10.20
C GLY A 97 11.04 3.94 9.49
N LYS A 98 11.35 2.85 10.19
CA LYS A 98 11.40 1.50 9.62
C LYS A 98 10.32 0.63 10.22
N LEU A 99 9.61 -0.11 9.36
CA LEU A 99 8.59 -1.05 9.81
C LEU A 99 9.23 -2.18 10.60
N THR A 100 8.80 -2.33 11.85
CA THR A 100 9.40 -3.28 12.80
C THR A 100 8.41 -4.38 13.20
N HIS A 101 7.13 -4.03 13.38
CA HIS A 101 6.10 -4.98 13.82
C HIS A 101 4.87 -4.87 12.96
N ILE A 102 4.30 -6.02 12.63
CA ILE A 102 3.04 -6.15 11.90
C ILE A 102 2.09 -6.96 12.77
N ILE A 103 1.00 -6.33 13.22
CA ILE A 103 0.01 -6.94 14.09
C ILE A 103 -1.31 -6.96 13.33
N THR A 104 -1.78 -8.14 12.96
CA THR A 104 -2.95 -8.26 12.08
C THR A 104 -3.71 -9.56 12.34
N ASN A 105 -5.02 -9.53 12.04
CA ASN A 105 -5.84 -10.73 11.96
C ASN A 105 -6.22 -11.07 10.50
N GLU A 106 -5.64 -10.36 9.52
CA GLU A 106 -5.93 -10.60 8.11
C GLU A 106 -5.18 -11.86 7.62
N PRO A 107 -5.88 -12.85 7.03
CA PRO A 107 -5.22 -14.00 6.44
C PRO A 107 -4.27 -13.60 5.30
N GLY A 108 -3.13 -14.25 5.20
CA GLY A 108 -2.17 -14.02 4.14
C GLY A 108 -1.21 -12.87 4.38
N VAL A 109 -1.40 -12.09 5.43
CA VAL A 109 -0.44 -11.05 5.82
C VAL A 109 0.56 -11.63 6.81
N ILE A 110 1.84 -11.46 6.53
CA ILE A 110 2.91 -11.94 7.42
C ILE A 110 2.95 -11.03 8.65
N LYS A 111 2.77 -11.64 9.82
CA LYS A 111 2.76 -10.89 11.08
C LYS A 111 3.94 -11.30 11.95
N ASN A 112 4.38 -10.38 12.79
CA ASN A 112 5.48 -10.60 13.71
C ASN A 112 5.26 -9.82 15.02
N ASP A 113 4.08 -10.01 15.57
CA ASP A 113 3.73 -9.42 16.86
C ASP A 113 4.38 -10.14 18.08
#